data_a0d387905a7ca6a3a8bce02669ad53b9
#
_entry.id   a0d387905a7ca6a3a8bce02669ad53b9
#
_cell.length_a   1.000
_cell.length_b   1.000
_cell.length_c   1.000
_cell.angle_alpha   90.00
_cell.angle_beta   90.00
_cell.angle_gamma   90.00
#
_symmetry.space_group_name_H-M   'P 1'
#
loop_
_entity.id
_entity.type
_entity.pdbx_description
1 polymer ?
#
loop_
_entity_poly.entity_id
_entity_poly.type
_entity_poly.pdbx_seq_one_letter_code
_entity_poly.pdbx_strand_id
1 'polypeptide(L)'
;MRNGPARRVLAAGLVSLALVTGCGVQPSDVIPVGGPPSGGVVPATTITLYLVKDGRLTAVTRPRPGGRPLFEADTLALLAAGPTAREQAHGLTSEVPPEAGPFSVTGRSAGHVVITLSTPAGELSAPAVDQIVCTAAATAPESPSRVTVVGAGQSVGPRSCPG
;
A
#
# COMPACT_ATOMS: atom_id res chain seq x y z
N MET A 1 -81.32 -10.45 40.60
CA MET A 1 -81.02 -9.80 39.29
C MET A 1 -79.63 -10.17 38.89
N ARG A 2 -79.48 -10.82 37.74
CA ARG A 2 -78.35 -11.65 37.32
C ARG A 2 -77.20 -10.81 36.71
N ASN A 3 -76.10 -10.69 37.44
CA ASN A 3 -74.86 -10.13 36.91
C ASN A 3 -74.14 -11.21 36.13
N GLY A 4 -74.29 -11.12 34.80
CA GLY A 4 -73.86 -12.14 33.87
C GLY A 4 -72.34 -12.27 33.76
N PRO A 5 -71.87 -13.40 33.23
CA PRO A 5 -70.47 -13.76 33.13
C PRO A 5 -69.66 -12.83 32.21
N ALA A 6 -70.31 -11.97 31.48
CA ALA A 6 -69.65 -11.06 30.53
C ALA A 6 -68.72 -10.02 31.20
N ARG A 7 -69.00 -9.63 32.44
CA ARG A 7 -68.13 -8.66 33.18
C ARG A 7 -66.80 -9.27 33.63
N ARG A 8 -66.80 -10.59 33.87
CA ARG A 8 -65.57 -11.29 34.31
C ARG A 8 -64.59 -11.54 33.20
N VAL A 9 -65.11 -11.71 32.00
CA VAL A 9 -64.28 -11.94 30.79
C VAL A 9 -63.59 -10.62 30.34
N LEU A 10 -64.25 -9.47 30.46
CA LEU A 10 -63.67 -8.16 30.17
C LEU A 10 -62.54 -7.75 31.13
N ALA A 11 -62.71 -8.12 32.43
CA ALA A 11 -61.70 -7.83 33.41
C ALA A 11 -60.43 -8.69 33.23
N ALA A 12 -60.57 -9.94 32.80
CA ALA A 12 -59.45 -10.82 32.52
C ALA A 12 -58.65 -10.39 31.25
N GLY A 13 -59.33 -9.83 30.24
CA GLY A 13 -58.72 -9.36 29.01
C GLY A 13 -57.86 -8.09 29.22
N LEU A 14 -58.28 -7.20 30.08
CA LEU A 14 -57.53 -5.96 30.39
C LEU A 14 -56.28 -6.20 31.21
N VAL A 15 -56.27 -7.18 32.08
CA VAL A 15 -55.07 -7.54 32.89
C VAL A 15 -54.04 -8.22 32.03
N SER A 16 -54.43 -8.98 31.03
CA SER A 16 -53.49 -9.64 30.11
C SER A 16 -52.79 -8.67 29.15
N LEU A 17 -53.38 -7.50 28.84
CA LEU A 17 -52.79 -6.51 27.98
C LEU A 17 -51.73 -5.63 28.68
N ALA A 18 -51.74 -5.58 30.00
CA ALA A 18 -50.84 -4.78 30.81
C ALA A 18 -49.46 -5.45 31.05
N LEU A 19 -49.29 -6.73 30.67
CA LEU A 19 -48.08 -7.49 30.93
C LEU A 19 -47.12 -7.59 29.73
N VAL A 20 -47.46 -6.97 28.62
CA VAL A 20 -46.61 -7.03 27.37
C VAL A 20 -45.82 -5.73 27.16
N THR A 21 -45.92 -4.76 28.04
CA THR A 21 -45.15 -3.50 27.95
C THR A 21 -43.89 -3.56 28.80
N GLY A 22 -42.94 -4.41 28.41
CA GLY A 22 -41.75 -4.57 29.22
C GLY A 22 -40.54 -5.13 28.52
N CYS A 23 -40.36 -4.86 27.23
CA CYS A 23 -39.05 -4.93 26.57
C CYS A 23 -38.68 -3.54 26.13
N GLY A 24 -38.35 -2.68 27.07
CA GLY A 24 -37.68 -1.43 26.81
C GLY A 24 -36.29 -1.73 26.30
N VAL A 25 -36.14 -1.96 24.99
CA VAL A 25 -34.88 -1.75 24.34
C VAL A 25 -34.69 -0.25 24.34
N GLN A 26 -33.94 0.29 25.29
CA GLN A 26 -33.43 1.63 25.18
C GLN A 26 -32.64 1.66 23.88
N PRO A 27 -32.96 2.56 22.90
CA PRO A 27 -32.06 2.81 21.84
C PRO A 27 -30.76 3.25 22.50
N SER A 28 -29.73 2.42 22.42
CA SER A 28 -28.38 2.83 22.73
C SER A 28 -28.15 4.12 21.95
N ASP A 29 -27.81 5.19 22.65
CA ASP A 29 -27.30 6.35 21.97
C ASP A 29 -26.31 5.86 20.93
N VAL A 30 -26.57 6.20 19.67
CA VAL A 30 -25.61 5.98 18.60
C VAL A 30 -24.35 6.69 19.08
N ILE A 31 -23.42 5.94 19.67
CA ILE A 31 -22.07 6.44 19.80
C ILE A 31 -21.72 6.83 18.39
N PRO A 32 -21.51 8.11 18.05
CA PRO A 32 -20.95 8.46 16.76
C PRO A 32 -19.58 7.82 16.76
N VAL A 33 -19.51 6.58 16.29
CA VAL A 33 -18.26 5.98 15.87
C VAL A 33 -17.78 6.99 14.86
N GLY A 34 -16.79 7.79 15.25
CA GLY A 34 -16.25 8.86 14.44
C GLY A 34 -16.25 8.39 13.01
N GLY A 35 -16.74 9.25 12.08
CA GLY A 35 -16.95 8.85 10.69
C GLY A 35 -15.80 7.97 10.25
N PRO A 36 -15.99 7.08 9.28
CA PRO A 36 -14.94 6.18 8.82
C PRO A 36 -13.67 7.02 8.75
N PRO A 37 -12.55 6.56 9.30
CA PRO A 37 -11.37 7.38 9.34
C PRO A 37 -11.20 7.94 7.94
N SER A 38 -11.57 9.21 7.77
CA SER A 38 -11.18 9.99 6.60
C SER A 38 -9.69 10.23 6.80
N GLY A 39 -8.98 9.12 6.96
CA GLY A 39 -7.57 9.05 6.76
C GLY A 39 -7.41 9.34 5.29
N GLY A 40 -7.46 10.61 4.94
CA GLY A 40 -6.81 11.02 3.73
C GLY A 40 -5.47 10.33 3.81
N VAL A 41 -5.20 9.44 2.86
CA VAL A 41 -3.87 8.86 2.70
C VAL A 41 -2.98 10.09 2.57
N VAL A 42 -2.35 10.50 3.68
CA VAL A 42 -1.38 11.58 3.65
C VAL A 42 -0.34 11.03 2.70
N PRO A 43 -0.18 11.60 1.50
CA PRO A 43 0.75 11.04 0.53
C PRO A 43 2.09 11.01 1.23
N ALA A 44 2.72 9.83 1.27
CA ALA A 44 4.00 9.68 1.94
C ALA A 44 4.91 10.82 1.50
N THR A 45 5.40 11.61 2.42
CA THR A 45 6.23 12.78 2.13
C THR A 45 7.65 12.40 1.73
N THR A 46 7.95 11.11 1.81
CA THR A 46 9.25 10.51 1.52
C THR A 46 9.15 9.36 0.54
N ILE A 47 10.25 9.09 -0.13
CA ILE A 47 10.46 7.91 -0.98
C ILE A 47 11.67 7.13 -0.46
N THR A 48 11.67 5.83 -0.67
CA THR A 48 12.80 4.96 -0.33
C THR A 48 13.44 4.45 -1.62
N LEU A 49 14.75 4.68 -1.76
CA LEU A 49 15.59 4.15 -2.83
C LEU A 49 16.61 3.19 -2.24
N TYR A 50 16.99 2.18 -2.99
CA TYR A 50 18.07 1.28 -2.62
C TYR A 50 19.33 1.63 -3.42
N LEU A 51 20.33 2.16 -2.73
CA LEU A 51 21.65 2.47 -3.27
C LEU A 51 22.67 1.42 -2.80
N VAL A 52 23.87 1.45 -3.37
CA VAL A 52 24.97 0.58 -2.96
C VAL A 52 25.92 1.36 -2.09
N LYS A 53 26.30 0.78 -0.94
CA LYS A 53 27.36 1.26 -0.07
C LYS A 53 28.23 0.08 0.33
N ASP A 54 29.54 0.21 0.15
CA ASP A 54 30.51 -0.85 0.49
C ASP A 54 30.11 -2.24 -0.07
N GLY A 55 29.59 -2.26 -1.32
CA GLY A 55 29.14 -3.47 -2.00
C GLY A 55 27.81 -4.06 -1.49
N ARG A 56 27.06 -3.34 -0.64
CA ARG A 56 25.79 -3.79 -0.07
C ARG A 56 24.64 -2.84 -0.42
N LEU A 57 23.45 -3.40 -0.60
CA LEU A 57 22.24 -2.60 -0.72
C LEU A 57 21.96 -1.85 0.58
N THR A 58 21.67 -0.57 0.44
CA THR A 58 21.37 0.34 1.55
C THR A 58 20.13 1.14 1.22
N ALA A 59 19.10 1.05 2.06
CA ALA A 59 17.90 1.85 1.92
C ALA A 59 18.18 3.31 2.27
N VAL A 60 17.81 4.22 1.38
CA VAL A 60 17.97 5.66 1.54
C VAL A 60 16.60 6.32 1.41
N THR A 61 16.24 7.10 2.41
CA THR A 61 14.99 7.86 2.38
C THR A 61 15.25 9.27 1.91
N ARG A 62 14.54 9.71 0.88
CA ARG A 62 14.59 11.07 0.35
C ARG A 62 13.25 11.78 0.53
N PRO A 63 13.25 13.10 0.74
CA PRO A 63 12.04 13.90 0.59
C PRO A 63 11.48 13.73 -0.82
N ARG A 64 10.17 13.68 -0.95
CA ARG A 64 9.50 13.59 -2.25
C ARG A 64 9.66 14.90 -3.01
N PRO A 65 10.20 14.91 -4.23
CA PRO A 65 10.33 16.13 -5.01
C PRO A 65 8.94 16.76 -5.30
N GLY A 66 8.82 18.06 -5.04
CA GLY A 66 7.62 18.83 -5.41
C GLY A 66 6.34 18.49 -4.67
N GLY A 67 6.37 17.63 -3.64
CA GLY A 67 5.18 17.25 -2.86
C GLY A 67 4.07 16.54 -3.64
N ARG A 68 4.30 16.17 -4.91
CA ARG A 68 3.33 15.47 -5.77
C ARG A 68 3.39 13.96 -5.54
N PRO A 69 2.29 13.23 -5.74
CA PRO A 69 2.36 11.78 -5.79
C PRO A 69 3.37 11.34 -6.87
N LEU A 70 4.36 10.56 -6.48
CA LEU A 70 5.29 9.93 -7.42
C LEU A 70 4.77 8.53 -7.73
N PHE A 71 4.77 8.19 -9.00
CA PHE A 71 4.56 6.83 -9.45
C PHE A 71 5.86 6.03 -9.28
N GLU A 72 5.75 4.74 -9.29
CA GLU A 72 6.92 3.84 -9.18
C GLU A 72 7.95 4.08 -10.27
N ALA A 73 7.48 4.35 -11.49
CA ALA A 73 8.35 4.69 -12.62
C ALA A 73 9.20 5.95 -12.34
N ASP A 74 8.60 6.98 -11.70
CA ASP A 74 9.33 8.20 -11.33
C ASP A 74 10.38 7.92 -10.25
N THR A 75 10.06 7.04 -9.30
CA THR A 75 11.00 6.63 -8.25
C THR A 75 12.19 5.86 -8.85
N LEU A 76 11.94 4.99 -9.82
CA LEU A 76 13.00 4.28 -10.56
C LEU A 76 13.83 5.24 -11.42
N ALA A 77 13.24 6.28 -11.98
CA ALA A 77 13.99 7.33 -12.69
C ALA A 77 14.93 8.09 -11.74
N LEU A 78 14.50 8.36 -10.50
CA LEU A 78 15.38 8.94 -9.48
C LEU A 78 16.50 8.01 -9.05
N LEU A 79 16.27 6.70 -9.05
CA LEU A 79 17.31 5.69 -8.81
C LEU A 79 18.35 5.69 -9.92
N ALA A 80 17.92 5.72 -11.19
CA ALA A 80 18.81 5.79 -12.36
C ALA A 80 19.57 7.11 -12.45
N ALA A 81 18.97 8.23 -12.00
CA ALA A 81 19.67 9.49 -11.88
C ALA A 81 20.83 9.46 -10.84
N GLY A 82 20.86 8.41 -10.02
CA GLY A 82 21.93 8.16 -9.08
C GLY A 82 21.82 8.90 -7.74
N PRO A 83 22.88 8.79 -6.91
CA PRO A 83 22.94 9.43 -5.61
C PRO A 83 23.15 10.94 -5.72
N THR A 84 22.56 11.67 -4.79
CA THR A 84 22.82 13.12 -4.60
C THR A 84 24.28 13.36 -4.18
N ALA A 85 24.77 14.58 -4.34
CA ALA A 85 26.14 14.94 -3.91
C ALA A 85 26.40 14.60 -2.42
N ARG A 86 25.40 14.77 -1.56
CA ARG A 86 25.50 14.41 -0.14
C ARG A 86 25.62 12.89 0.04
N GLU A 87 24.87 12.11 -0.68
CA GLU A 87 24.90 10.64 -0.61
C GLU A 87 26.23 10.11 -1.18
N GLN A 88 26.73 10.69 -2.28
CA GLN A 88 28.05 10.39 -2.81
C GLN A 88 29.17 10.67 -1.79
N ALA A 89 29.09 11.78 -1.06
CA ALA A 89 30.04 12.09 0.01
C ALA A 89 30.00 11.05 1.16
N HIS A 90 28.90 10.29 1.28
CA HIS A 90 28.78 9.18 2.24
C HIS A 90 29.11 7.81 1.62
N GLY A 91 29.67 7.77 0.42
CA GLY A 91 30.08 6.55 -0.27
C GLY A 91 28.93 5.76 -0.90
N LEU A 92 27.78 6.38 -1.12
CA LEU A 92 26.65 5.74 -1.81
C LEU A 92 26.82 5.87 -3.32
N THR A 93 26.52 4.78 -4.04
CA THR A 93 26.60 4.68 -5.50
C THR A 93 25.32 4.05 -6.07
N SER A 94 25.09 4.22 -7.36
CA SER A 94 24.08 3.49 -8.12
C SER A 94 24.76 2.70 -9.22
N GLU A 95 24.37 1.43 -9.37
CA GLU A 95 24.76 0.56 -10.46
C GLU A 95 23.73 0.59 -11.61
N VAL A 96 22.58 1.24 -11.38
CA VAL A 96 21.55 1.39 -12.42
C VAL A 96 21.98 2.51 -13.36
N PRO A 97 22.21 2.21 -14.66
CA PRO A 97 22.67 3.21 -15.60
C PRO A 97 21.54 4.21 -15.93
N PRO A 98 21.86 5.50 -16.15
CA PRO A 98 20.86 6.52 -16.49
C PRO A 98 20.02 6.17 -17.74
N GLU A 99 20.63 5.50 -18.70
CA GLU A 99 20.02 5.04 -19.95
C GLU A 99 19.01 3.88 -19.77
N ALA A 100 18.94 3.28 -18.59
CA ALA A 100 17.92 2.28 -18.28
C ALA A 100 16.50 2.88 -18.30
N GLY A 101 16.36 4.18 -18.04
CA GLY A 101 15.09 4.89 -18.20
C GLY A 101 14.78 5.25 -19.67
N PRO A 102 13.53 5.59 -19.98
CA PRO A 102 12.39 5.65 -19.08
C PRO A 102 11.91 4.26 -18.62
N PHE A 103 11.33 4.24 -17.42
CA PHE A 103 10.77 3.03 -16.84
C PHE A 103 9.26 2.99 -17.01
N SER A 104 8.70 1.80 -17.18
CA SER A 104 7.26 1.58 -17.00
C SER A 104 7.01 0.41 -16.05
N VAL A 105 5.94 0.50 -15.29
CA VAL A 105 5.55 -0.51 -14.31
C VAL A 105 4.19 -1.05 -14.69
N THR A 106 4.10 -2.35 -14.92
CA THR A 106 2.89 -3.03 -15.39
C THR A 106 2.66 -4.33 -14.61
N GLY A 107 1.48 -4.93 -14.78
CA GLY A 107 1.25 -6.30 -14.36
C GLY A 107 1.20 -6.53 -12.86
N ARG A 108 0.48 -5.69 -12.10
CA ARG A 108 0.20 -5.95 -10.69
C ARG A 108 -0.85 -7.06 -10.54
N SER A 109 -0.40 -8.29 -10.57
CA SER A 109 -1.26 -9.45 -10.31
C SER A 109 -0.64 -10.28 -9.20
N ALA A 110 -1.40 -10.56 -8.14
CA ALA A 110 -1.02 -11.48 -7.07
C ALA A 110 0.40 -11.26 -6.51
N GLY A 111 0.78 -10.01 -6.24
CA GLY A 111 2.10 -9.69 -5.65
C GLY A 111 3.26 -9.75 -6.64
N HIS A 112 3.00 -9.77 -7.94
CA HIS A 112 4.01 -9.75 -8.99
C HIS A 112 3.95 -8.42 -9.75
N VAL A 113 5.10 -7.80 -9.95
CA VAL A 113 5.28 -6.54 -10.69
C VAL A 113 6.26 -6.76 -11.84
N VAL A 114 5.95 -6.21 -13.01
CA VAL A 114 6.83 -6.19 -14.16
C VAL A 114 7.32 -4.76 -14.40
N ILE A 115 8.64 -4.59 -14.42
CA ILE A 115 9.31 -3.33 -14.71
C ILE A 115 9.92 -3.43 -16.09
N THR A 116 9.56 -2.52 -16.97
CA THR A 116 10.16 -2.42 -18.31
C THR A 116 11.11 -1.24 -18.35
N LEU A 117 12.31 -1.49 -18.88
CA LEU A 117 13.37 -0.50 -19.10
C LEU A 117 13.71 -0.38 -20.58
N SER A 118 14.48 0.68 -20.91
CA SER A 118 14.90 0.98 -22.29
C SER A 118 16.11 0.17 -22.74
N THR A 119 16.97 -0.24 -21.80
CA THR A 119 18.16 -1.05 -22.09
C THR A 119 17.87 -2.55 -21.98
N PRO A 120 18.71 -3.43 -22.58
CA PRO A 120 18.58 -4.87 -22.39
C PRO A 120 18.69 -5.26 -20.90
N ALA A 121 17.68 -5.96 -20.37
CA ALA A 121 17.65 -6.34 -18.95
C ALA A 121 18.80 -7.28 -18.56
N GLY A 122 19.27 -8.11 -19.49
CA GLY A 122 20.38 -9.05 -19.27
C GLY A 122 21.76 -8.40 -19.21
N GLU A 123 21.90 -7.14 -19.60
CA GLU A 123 23.15 -6.38 -19.53
C GLU A 123 23.32 -5.65 -18.18
N LEU A 124 22.27 -5.58 -17.37
CA LEU A 124 22.36 -5.01 -16.04
C LEU A 124 23.19 -5.88 -15.12
N SER A 125 24.03 -5.24 -14.29
CA SER A 125 24.74 -5.93 -13.21
C SER A 125 23.75 -6.50 -12.20
N ALA A 126 24.14 -7.56 -11.49
CA ALA A 126 23.31 -8.14 -10.43
C ALA A 126 22.91 -7.10 -9.36
N PRO A 127 23.83 -6.24 -8.87
CA PRO A 127 23.46 -5.15 -7.96
C PRO A 127 22.48 -4.14 -8.56
N ALA A 128 22.57 -3.81 -9.86
CA ALA A 128 21.61 -2.93 -10.52
C ALA A 128 20.20 -3.52 -10.52
N VAL A 129 20.09 -4.81 -10.84
CA VAL A 129 18.79 -5.51 -10.77
C VAL A 129 18.25 -5.51 -9.36
N ASP A 130 19.06 -5.81 -8.36
CA ASP A 130 18.64 -5.85 -6.96
C ASP A 130 18.22 -4.45 -6.46
N GLN A 131 18.90 -3.38 -6.89
CA GLN A 131 18.49 -2.00 -6.62
C GLN A 131 17.10 -1.70 -7.19
N ILE A 132 16.83 -2.06 -8.44
CA ILE A 132 15.53 -1.89 -9.09
C ILE A 132 14.45 -2.68 -8.33
N VAL A 133 14.71 -3.95 -8.04
CA VAL A 133 13.78 -4.86 -7.34
C VAL A 133 13.42 -4.33 -5.97
N CYS A 134 14.41 -3.94 -5.16
CA CYS A 134 14.17 -3.45 -3.80
C CYS A 134 13.50 -2.09 -3.78
N THR A 135 13.87 -1.18 -4.70
CA THR A 135 13.21 0.13 -4.80
C THR A 135 11.75 0.00 -5.20
N ALA A 136 11.44 -0.87 -6.16
CA ALA A 136 10.05 -1.16 -6.55
C ALA A 136 9.25 -1.78 -5.39
N ALA A 137 9.85 -2.73 -4.67
CA ALA A 137 9.23 -3.35 -3.52
C ALA A 137 8.91 -2.35 -2.39
N ALA A 138 9.78 -1.36 -2.17
CA ALA A 138 9.59 -0.32 -1.16
C ALA A 138 8.56 0.74 -1.57
N THR A 139 8.28 0.89 -2.86
CA THR A 139 7.38 1.94 -3.38
C THR A 139 5.93 1.45 -3.49
N ALA A 140 5.73 0.15 -3.58
CA ALA A 140 4.40 -0.43 -3.71
C ALA A 140 3.64 -0.36 -2.37
N PRO A 141 2.33 -0.02 -2.36
CA PRO A 141 1.51 0.00 -1.15
C PRO A 141 1.37 -1.37 -0.49
N GLU A 142 1.42 -2.42 -1.29
CA GLU A 142 1.57 -3.80 -0.84
C GLU A 142 2.90 -4.27 -1.42
N SER A 143 3.88 -4.56 -0.57
CA SER A 143 5.20 -5.00 -1.02
C SER A 143 5.06 -6.18 -1.98
N PRO A 144 5.40 -6.03 -3.27
CA PRO A 144 5.31 -7.13 -4.19
C PRO A 144 6.29 -8.21 -3.74
N SER A 145 5.81 -9.45 -3.70
CA SER A 145 6.67 -10.58 -3.36
C SER A 145 7.69 -10.88 -4.45
N ARG A 146 7.39 -10.47 -5.70
CA ARG A 146 8.24 -10.76 -6.87
C ARG A 146 8.24 -9.61 -7.88
N VAL A 147 9.40 -9.34 -8.43
CA VAL A 147 9.63 -8.34 -9.47
C VAL A 147 10.34 -8.99 -10.64
N THR A 148 9.85 -8.78 -11.86
CA THR A 148 10.52 -9.13 -13.11
C THR A 148 10.95 -7.85 -13.81
N VAL A 149 12.20 -7.81 -14.23
CA VAL A 149 12.78 -6.70 -14.98
C VAL A 149 12.89 -7.11 -16.44
N VAL A 150 12.32 -6.33 -17.34
CA VAL A 150 12.27 -6.60 -18.79
C VAL A 150 12.86 -5.44 -19.56
N GLY A 151 13.66 -5.72 -20.58
CA GLY A 151 14.20 -4.69 -21.45
C GLY A 151 14.75 -5.30 -22.73
N ALA A 152 14.48 -4.66 -23.87
CA ALA A 152 14.92 -5.09 -25.22
C ALA A 152 14.70 -6.58 -25.52
N GLY A 153 13.53 -7.12 -25.12
CA GLY A 153 13.17 -8.52 -25.35
C GLY A 153 13.83 -9.52 -24.39
N GLN A 154 14.61 -9.05 -23.42
CA GLN A 154 15.22 -9.87 -22.37
C GLN A 154 14.48 -9.69 -21.06
N SER A 155 14.53 -10.70 -20.19
CA SER A 155 13.92 -10.63 -18.86
C SER A 155 14.84 -11.21 -17.79
N VAL A 156 14.86 -10.57 -16.62
CA VAL A 156 15.56 -11.02 -15.43
C VAL A 156 14.54 -11.15 -14.28
N GLY A 157 14.52 -12.28 -13.64
CA GLY A 157 13.59 -12.59 -12.55
C GLY A 157 12.57 -13.65 -12.93
N PRO A 158 11.52 -13.87 -12.11
CA PRO A 158 11.11 -13.04 -10.98
C PRO A 158 12.05 -13.11 -9.78
N ARG A 159 12.32 -11.97 -9.15
CA ARG A 159 13.16 -11.83 -7.96
C ARG A 159 12.41 -11.16 -6.83
N SER A 160 12.82 -11.46 -5.59
CA SER A 160 12.42 -10.71 -4.39
C SER A 160 13.60 -9.85 -3.94
N CYS A 161 13.32 -8.76 -3.22
CA CYS A 161 14.38 -7.99 -2.58
C CYS A 161 15.14 -8.88 -1.60
N PRO A 162 16.47 -9.01 -1.73
CA PRO A 162 17.26 -9.73 -0.73
C PRO A 162 17.15 -9.02 0.62
N GLY A 163 16.94 -9.81 1.68
CA GLY A 163 16.85 -9.32 3.06
C GLY A 163 18.20 -9.02 3.66
#